data_55e411c0828bdcb5993c4488afe78f2a
#
_entry.id   55e411c0828bdcb5993c4488afe78f2a
#
_cell.length_a   1.000
_cell.length_b   1.000
_cell.length_c   1.000
_cell.angle_alpha   90.00
_cell.angle_beta   90.00
_cell.angle_gamma   90.00
#
_symmetry.space_group_name_H-M   'P 1'
#
loop_
_entity.id
_entity.type
_entity.pdbx_description
1 polymer ?
#
loop_
_entity_poly.entity_id
_entity_poly.type
_entity_poly.pdbx_seq_one_letter_code
_entity_poly.pdbx_strand_id
1 'polypeptide(L)'
;MKDCNPSHVPMKPRLILSKKSEAPAVDATEYRSVVRKLRYLTNTRPDLAYSVGIVSRFMEAPMTEHWAAVENILRYIKGTTNFGCVYLREKKKEMVELLGYSDSDLAGDVDDRKSTSGVAYFLGGSIVTWLSQKQKVVALSSCEAEYIAAATAAGQGVWLGRLLSDLTDKEAEKVVLNVDNKSAIALCKNPVHHDRTK
;
A
#
# COMPACT_ATOMS: atom_id res chain seq x y z
N MET A 1 -20.13 -17.26 -7.35
CA MET A 1 -18.94 -17.43 -6.49
C MET A 1 -19.09 -18.47 -5.38
N LYS A 2 -20.27 -19.05 -5.14
CA LYS A 2 -20.41 -20.06 -4.06
C LYS A 2 -19.48 -21.28 -4.27
N ASP A 3 -19.32 -21.75 -5.50
CA ASP A 3 -18.58 -22.98 -5.82
C ASP A 3 -17.16 -22.75 -6.37
N CYS A 4 -16.62 -21.53 -6.27
CA CYS A 4 -15.27 -21.24 -6.72
C CYS A 4 -14.22 -21.69 -5.69
N ASN A 5 -13.06 -22.17 -6.15
CA ASN A 5 -11.93 -22.49 -5.29
C ASN A 5 -11.30 -21.22 -4.71
N PRO A 6 -10.94 -21.20 -3.42
CA PRO A 6 -10.20 -20.09 -2.82
C PRO A 6 -8.86 -19.83 -3.51
N SER A 7 -8.41 -18.58 -3.50
CA SER A 7 -7.04 -18.22 -3.90
C SER A 7 -6.18 -18.01 -2.65
N HIS A 8 -4.89 -18.37 -2.72
CA HIS A 8 -3.94 -18.17 -1.63
C HIS A 8 -3.34 -16.76 -1.60
N VAL A 9 -3.45 -16.02 -2.70
CA VAL A 9 -2.93 -14.64 -2.82
C VAL A 9 -3.98 -13.74 -3.46
N PRO A 10 -4.09 -12.46 -3.02
CA PRO A 10 -5.09 -11.54 -3.57
C PRO A 10 -4.76 -11.13 -5.01
N MET A 11 -3.48 -11.15 -5.38
CA MET A 11 -3.01 -10.86 -6.74
C MET A 11 -1.84 -11.78 -7.07
N LYS A 12 -1.84 -12.32 -8.29
CA LYS A 12 -0.75 -13.18 -8.76
C LYS A 12 0.56 -12.39 -8.82
N PRO A 13 1.70 -12.96 -8.37
CA PRO A 13 3.00 -12.33 -8.54
C PRO A 13 3.27 -11.99 -10.00
N ARG A 14 3.87 -10.82 -10.26
CA ARG A 14 4.23 -10.34 -11.59
C ARG A 14 3.05 -10.23 -12.58
N LEU A 15 1.82 -10.13 -12.10
CA LEU A 15 0.67 -9.85 -12.96
C LEU A 15 0.82 -8.45 -13.55
N ILE A 16 0.86 -8.37 -14.87
CA ILE A 16 0.89 -7.12 -15.62
C ILE A 16 -0.51 -6.83 -16.14
N LEU A 17 -1.04 -5.66 -15.82
CA LEU A 17 -2.32 -5.15 -16.31
C LEU A 17 -2.07 -3.80 -16.97
N SER A 18 -2.74 -3.53 -18.11
CA SER A 18 -2.58 -2.30 -18.89
C SER A 18 -3.92 -1.73 -19.31
N LYS A 19 -4.00 -0.40 -19.40
CA LYS A 19 -5.14 0.31 -20.00
C LYS A 19 -5.23 0.11 -21.52
N LYS A 20 -4.12 -0.29 -22.13
CA LYS A 20 -3.99 -0.52 -23.59
C LYS A 20 -4.21 -1.99 -23.97
N SER A 21 -4.92 -2.75 -23.14
CA SER A 21 -5.27 -4.13 -23.43
C SER A 21 -6.20 -4.21 -24.64
N GLU A 22 -6.01 -5.25 -25.47
CA GLU A 22 -6.90 -5.60 -26.57
C GLU A 22 -7.98 -6.62 -26.17
N ALA A 23 -8.03 -6.97 -24.88
CA ALA A 23 -9.02 -7.90 -24.35
C ALA A 23 -10.45 -7.30 -24.45
N PRO A 24 -11.50 -8.13 -24.51
CA PRO A 24 -12.87 -7.65 -24.56
C PRO A 24 -13.23 -6.77 -23.37
N ALA A 25 -13.97 -5.67 -23.62
CA ALA A 25 -14.50 -4.81 -22.59
C ALA A 25 -15.54 -5.53 -21.72
N VAL A 26 -15.62 -5.15 -20.44
CA VAL A 26 -16.64 -5.61 -19.51
C VAL A 26 -17.53 -4.46 -19.05
N ASP A 27 -18.67 -4.76 -18.41
CA ASP A 27 -19.54 -3.71 -17.85
C ASP A 27 -18.79 -2.88 -16.80
N ALA A 28 -18.48 -1.63 -17.17
CA ALA A 28 -17.80 -0.68 -16.30
C ALA A 28 -18.61 -0.31 -15.05
N THR A 29 -19.94 -0.40 -15.10
CA THR A 29 -20.81 -0.10 -13.97
C THR A 29 -20.71 -1.18 -12.91
N GLU A 30 -20.79 -2.44 -13.33
CA GLU A 30 -20.62 -3.59 -12.44
C GLU A 30 -19.20 -3.61 -11.87
N TYR A 31 -18.18 -3.44 -12.71
CA TYR A 31 -16.78 -3.36 -12.28
C TYR A 31 -16.56 -2.31 -11.18
N ARG A 32 -17.01 -1.07 -11.42
CA ARG A 32 -16.92 0.03 -10.45
C ARG A 32 -17.65 -0.28 -9.15
N SER A 33 -18.83 -0.92 -9.23
CA SER A 33 -19.61 -1.31 -8.05
C SER A 33 -18.82 -2.27 -7.16
N VAL A 34 -18.20 -3.30 -7.75
CA VAL A 34 -17.41 -4.29 -7.01
C VAL A 34 -16.14 -3.65 -6.44
N VAL A 35 -15.39 -2.89 -7.25
CA VAL A 35 -14.14 -2.25 -6.80
C VAL A 35 -14.40 -1.27 -5.65
N ARG A 36 -15.51 -0.51 -5.67
CA ARG A 36 -15.88 0.37 -4.55
C ARG A 36 -16.10 -0.38 -3.24
N LYS A 37 -16.76 -1.55 -3.29
CA LYS A 37 -16.95 -2.42 -2.13
C LYS A 37 -15.60 -2.96 -1.61
N LEU A 38 -14.71 -3.37 -2.52
CA LEU A 38 -13.36 -3.81 -2.16
C LEU A 38 -12.54 -2.68 -1.51
N ARG A 39 -12.63 -1.45 -2.03
CA ARG A 39 -11.97 -0.28 -1.42
C ARG A 39 -12.46 -0.01 0.00
N TYR A 40 -13.76 -0.17 0.27
CA TYR A 40 -14.26 -0.07 1.64
C TYR A 40 -13.65 -1.15 2.56
N LEU A 41 -13.53 -2.37 2.06
CA LEU A 41 -12.94 -3.49 2.80
C LEU A 41 -11.46 -3.27 3.15
N THR A 42 -10.70 -2.53 2.34
CA THR A 42 -9.29 -2.23 2.64
C THR A 42 -9.08 -1.45 3.94
N ASN A 43 -10.12 -0.80 4.49
CA ASN A 43 -10.04 -0.11 5.79
C ASN A 43 -9.88 -1.07 6.99
N THR A 44 -10.12 -2.37 6.81
CA THR A 44 -9.97 -3.41 7.84
C THR A 44 -9.09 -4.58 7.38
N ARG A 45 -8.68 -4.57 6.10
CA ARG A 45 -7.91 -5.63 5.45
C ARG A 45 -6.69 -5.01 4.73
N PRO A 46 -5.61 -4.72 5.44
CA PRO A 46 -4.37 -4.15 4.87
C PRO A 46 -3.76 -5.03 3.78
N ASP A 47 -3.89 -6.33 3.88
CA ASP A 47 -3.45 -7.33 2.91
C ASP A 47 -4.07 -7.17 1.51
N LEU A 48 -5.20 -6.50 1.40
CA LEU A 48 -5.87 -6.20 0.13
C LEU A 48 -5.47 -4.84 -0.47
N ALA A 49 -4.80 -3.97 0.27
CA ALA A 49 -4.58 -2.58 -0.12
C ALA A 49 -3.89 -2.44 -1.49
N TYR A 50 -2.84 -3.23 -1.73
CA TYR A 50 -2.12 -3.22 -3.00
C TYR A 50 -2.99 -3.71 -4.16
N SER A 51 -3.57 -4.90 -4.04
CA SER A 51 -4.35 -5.53 -5.12
C SER A 51 -5.57 -4.71 -5.51
N VAL A 52 -6.28 -4.16 -4.52
CA VAL A 52 -7.43 -3.27 -4.75
C VAL A 52 -6.97 -1.93 -5.32
N GLY A 53 -5.82 -1.42 -4.90
CA GLY A 53 -5.18 -0.23 -5.48
C GLY A 53 -4.89 -0.41 -6.98
N ILE A 54 -4.37 -1.57 -7.39
CA ILE A 54 -4.10 -1.89 -8.80
C ILE A 54 -5.39 -1.94 -9.62
N VAL A 55 -6.38 -2.76 -9.23
CA VAL A 55 -7.62 -2.88 -10.01
C VAL A 55 -8.43 -1.58 -10.06
N SER A 56 -8.26 -0.70 -9.09
CA SER A 56 -8.89 0.62 -9.08
C SER A 56 -8.43 1.54 -10.23
N ARG A 57 -7.28 1.26 -10.84
CA ARG A 57 -6.72 2.06 -11.96
C ARG A 57 -7.50 1.88 -13.26
N PHE A 58 -8.30 0.83 -13.37
CA PHE A 58 -9.01 0.42 -14.58
C PHE A 58 -10.53 0.66 -14.55
N MET A 59 -11.03 1.43 -13.57
CA MET A 59 -12.47 1.70 -13.41
C MET A 59 -13.10 2.48 -14.56
N GLU A 60 -12.32 3.17 -15.37
CA GLU A 60 -12.80 3.98 -16.50
C GLU A 60 -13.21 3.08 -17.68
N ALA A 61 -12.31 2.16 -18.08
CA ALA A 61 -12.49 1.24 -19.21
C ALA A 61 -11.96 -0.15 -18.85
N PRO A 62 -12.69 -0.93 -18.04
CA PRO A 62 -12.26 -2.26 -17.62
C PRO A 62 -12.38 -3.28 -18.74
N MET A 63 -11.39 -4.18 -18.83
CA MET A 63 -11.35 -5.31 -19.75
C MET A 63 -11.46 -6.63 -18.98
N THR A 64 -11.64 -7.75 -19.68
CA THR A 64 -11.83 -9.09 -19.07
C THR A 64 -10.66 -9.50 -18.17
N GLU A 65 -9.42 -9.12 -18.47
CA GLU A 65 -8.25 -9.40 -17.63
C GLU A 65 -8.29 -8.62 -16.30
N HIS A 66 -8.80 -7.38 -16.32
CA HIS A 66 -9.02 -6.60 -15.11
C HIS A 66 -10.11 -7.24 -14.24
N TRP A 67 -11.17 -7.76 -14.89
CA TRP A 67 -12.23 -8.49 -14.19
C TRP A 67 -11.71 -9.78 -13.57
N ALA A 68 -10.89 -10.55 -14.29
CA ALA A 68 -10.25 -11.77 -13.77
C ALA A 68 -9.38 -11.47 -12.52
N ALA A 69 -8.70 -10.32 -12.49
CA ALA A 69 -7.96 -9.89 -11.31
C ALA A 69 -8.89 -9.59 -10.11
N VAL A 70 -10.04 -8.93 -10.36
CA VAL A 70 -11.07 -8.71 -9.33
C VAL A 70 -11.64 -10.04 -8.81
N GLU A 71 -11.93 -10.99 -9.70
CA GLU A 71 -12.39 -12.34 -9.30
C GLU A 71 -11.36 -13.05 -8.43
N ASN A 72 -10.07 -12.92 -8.75
CA ASN A 72 -9.02 -13.50 -7.91
C ASN A 72 -8.99 -12.89 -6.50
N ILE A 73 -9.18 -11.56 -6.37
CA ILE A 73 -9.32 -10.89 -5.06
C ILE A 73 -10.52 -11.46 -4.29
N LEU A 74 -11.67 -11.60 -4.94
CA LEU A 74 -12.88 -12.16 -4.30
C LEU A 74 -12.68 -13.62 -3.87
N ARG A 75 -11.96 -14.43 -4.65
CA ARG A 75 -11.60 -15.80 -4.27
C ARG A 75 -10.64 -15.84 -3.08
N TYR A 76 -9.71 -14.90 -2.99
CA TYR A 76 -8.83 -14.74 -1.83
C TYR A 76 -9.63 -14.38 -0.57
N ILE A 77 -10.54 -13.40 -0.68
CA ILE A 77 -11.41 -13.00 0.43
C ILE A 77 -12.25 -14.18 0.92
N LYS A 78 -12.78 -15.01 -0.01
CA LYS A 78 -13.52 -16.23 0.35
C LYS A 78 -12.68 -17.21 1.18
N GLY A 79 -11.39 -17.34 0.88
CA GLY A 79 -10.47 -18.22 1.62
C GLY A 79 -9.96 -17.63 2.93
N THR A 80 -10.17 -16.34 3.18
CA THR A 80 -9.60 -15.59 4.31
C THR A 80 -10.64 -14.76 5.06
N THR A 81 -11.84 -15.29 5.22
CA THR A 81 -12.95 -14.57 5.88
C THR A 81 -12.70 -14.28 7.35
N ASN A 82 -11.77 -15.01 7.98
CA ASN A 82 -11.33 -14.82 9.36
C ASN A 82 -10.12 -13.88 9.52
N PHE A 83 -9.60 -13.32 8.40
CA PHE A 83 -8.50 -12.36 8.47
C PHE A 83 -9.01 -10.95 8.79
N GLY A 84 -8.20 -10.21 9.56
CA GLY A 84 -8.48 -8.82 9.94
C GLY A 84 -7.36 -8.26 10.80
N CYS A 85 -7.48 -7.00 11.20
CA CYS A 85 -6.58 -6.38 12.16
C CYS A 85 -6.96 -6.82 13.57
N VAL A 86 -5.96 -7.24 14.35
CA VAL A 86 -6.13 -7.60 15.77
C VAL A 86 -5.44 -6.52 16.60
N TYR A 87 -6.18 -5.94 17.53
CA TYR A 87 -5.68 -4.95 18.47
C TYR A 87 -5.63 -5.60 19.86
N LEU A 88 -4.41 -5.87 20.32
CA LEU A 88 -4.20 -6.50 21.63
C LEU A 88 -4.22 -5.43 22.72
N ARG A 89 -4.96 -5.70 23.80
CA ARG A 89 -4.88 -4.86 24.99
C ARG A 89 -3.64 -5.22 25.78
N GLU A 90 -2.62 -4.37 25.74
CA GLU A 90 -1.44 -4.53 26.57
C GLU A 90 -1.77 -4.30 28.05
N LYS A 91 -1.26 -5.19 28.91
CA LYS A 91 -1.49 -5.11 30.37
C LYS A 91 -0.47 -4.20 31.06
N LYS A 92 0.64 -3.82 30.39
CA LYS A 92 1.68 -2.99 30.95
C LYS A 92 1.62 -1.57 30.38
N LYS A 93 1.81 -0.57 31.27
CA LYS A 93 1.96 0.85 30.91
C LYS A 93 3.35 1.18 30.34
N GLU A 94 3.94 0.30 29.55
CA GLU A 94 5.19 0.65 28.87
C GLU A 94 4.87 1.60 27.70
N MET A 95 5.83 2.47 27.39
CA MET A 95 5.70 3.44 26.31
C MET A 95 5.48 2.68 24.99
N VAL A 96 4.42 3.04 24.29
CA VAL A 96 4.01 2.33 23.07
C VAL A 96 4.75 2.93 21.90
N GLU A 97 5.73 2.20 21.36
CA GLU A 97 6.54 2.61 20.22
C GLU A 97 5.71 2.70 18.94
N LEU A 98 5.86 3.80 18.20
CA LEU A 98 5.33 3.99 16.86
C LEU A 98 6.39 3.61 15.83
N LEU A 99 6.17 2.50 15.12
CA LEU A 99 7.10 1.92 14.16
C LEU A 99 6.53 1.98 12.75
N GLY A 100 7.24 2.61 11.83
CA GLY A 100 6.87 2.74 10.42
C GLY A 100 7.69 1.85 9.49
N TYR A 101 7.08 1.47 8.38
CA TYR A 101 7.72 0.79 7.25
C TYR A 101 7.34 1.47 5.96
N SER A 102 8.29 1.62 5.04
CA SER A 102 8.04 2.06 3.68
C SER A 102 8.76 1.19 2.67
N ASP A 103 8.13 1.02 1.52
CA ASP A 103 8.62 0.21 0.40
C ASP A 103 8.10 0.82 -0.92
N SER A 104 8.79 0.54 -2.04
CA SER A 104 8.34 0.97 -3.36
C SER A 104 8.84 0.03 -4.45
N ASP A 105 7.97 -0.32 -5.39
CA ASP A 105 8.41 -0.90 -6.65
C ASP A 105 9.12 0.14 -7.54
N LEU A 106 9.82 -0.31 -8.58
CA LEU A 106 10.33 0.58 -9.63
C LEU A 106 9.48 0.42 -10.89
N ALA A 107 8.78 1.50 -11.28
CA ALA A 107 8.07 1.57 -12.56
C ALA A 107 7.06 0.42 -12.78
N GLY A 108 6.40 -0.03 -11.71
CA GLY A 108 5.49 -1.19 -11.75
C GLY A 108 4.23 -0.98 -12.59
N ASP A 109 3.82 0.27 -12.84
CA ASP A 109 2.76 0.58 -13.80
C ASP A 109 3.34 0.65 -15.22
N VAL A 110 2.87 -0.25 -16.09
CA VAL A 110 3.40 -0.36 -17.46
C VAL A 110 2.90 0.75 -18.39
N ASP A 111 1.79 1.41 -18.06
CA ASP A 111 1.19 2.45 -18.89
C ASP A 111 1.93 3.79 -18.78
N ASP A 112 2.30 4.20 -17.58
CA ASP A 112 2.94 5.49 -17.32
C ASP A 112 4.26 5.40 -16.54
N ARG A 113 4.75 4.17 -16.30
CA ARG A 113 6.05 3.89 -15.66
C ARG A 113 6.18 4.46 -14.25
N LYS A 114 5.07 4.71 -13.57
CA LYS A 114 5.08 5.17 -12.18
C LYS A 114 5.16 4.01 -11.22
N SER A 115 5.89 4.24 -10.13
CA SER A 115 6.04 3.33 -9.01
C SER A 115 4.83 3.34 -8.09
N THR A 116 4.69 2.31 -7.27
CA THR A 116 3.68 2.22 -6.20
C THR A 116 4.39 2.21 -4.86
N SER A 117 4.08 3.18 -4.00
CA SER A 117 4.58 3.21 -2.63
C SER A 117 3.67 2.44 -1.68
N GLY A 118 4.28 1.66 -0.80
CA GLY A 118 3.66 1.00 0.35
C GLY A 118 4.12 1.67 1.65
N VAL A 119 3.19 1.90 2.58
CA VAL A 119 3.48 2.42 3.92
C VAL A 119 2.65 1.65 4.94
N ALA A 120 3.24 1.31 6.07
CA ALA A 120 2.54 0.73 7.21
C ALA A 120 3.09 1.28 8.52
N TYR A 121 2.20 1.58 9.48
CA TYR A 121 2.57 1.99 10.83
C TYR A 121 1.94 1.08 11.88
N PHE A 122 2.75 0.73 12.86
CA PHE A 122 2.38 -0.10 13.99
C PHE A 122 2.53 0.69 15.29
N LEU A 123 1.57 0.52 16.19
CA LEU A 123 1.59 1.06 17.54
C LEU A 123 1.52 -0.12 18.51
N GLY A 124 2.58 -0.36 19.29
CA GLY A 124 2.64 -1.51 20.21
C GLY A 124 2.39 -2.86 19.53
N GLY A 125 2.95 -3.06 18.31
CA GLY A 125 2.77 -4.28 17.54
C GLY A 125 1.45 -4.40 16.77
N SER A 126 0.48 -3.50 17.00
CA SER A 126 -0.79 -3.46 16.26
C SER A 126 -0.71 -2.49 15.08
N ILE A 127 -1.14 -2.91 13.89
CA ILE A 127 -1.16 -2.03 12.71
C ILE A 127 -2.26 -0.97 12.89
N VAL A 128 -1.90 0.32 12.73
CA VAL A 128 -2.82 1.46 12.94
C VAL A 128 -3.12 2.23 11.67
N THR A 129 -2.22 2.22 10.69
CA THR A 129 -2.46 2.81 9.38
C THR A 129 -1.62 2.12 8.31
N TRP A 130 -2.13 2.11 7.08
CA TRP A 130 -1.45 1.55 5.92
C TRP A 130 -1.89 2.26 4.65
N LEU A 131 -1.02 2.26 3.66
CA LEU A 131 -1.23 2.89 2.37
C LEU A 131 -0.57 2.05 1.27
N SER A 132 -1.26 1.88 0.15
CA SER A 132 -0.66 1.47 -1.11
C SER A 132 -1.11 2.46 -2.19
N GLN A 133 -0.18 3.28 -2.69
CA GLN A 133 -0.51 4.39 -3.58
C GLN A 133 0.49 4.52 -4.73
N LYS A 134 -0.04 4.69 -5.94
CA LYS A 134 0.76 5.04 -7.11
C LYS A 134 1.40 6.42 -6.92
N GLN A 135 2.69 6.54 -7.21
CA GLN A 135 3.42 7.80 -7.13
C GLN A 135 2.91 8.80 -8.18
N LYS A 136 3.04 10.09 -7.89
CA LYS A 136 2.59 11.16 -8.81
C LYS A 136 3.59 11.41 -9.94
N VAL A 137 4.86 11.11 -9.71
CA VAL A 137 5.98 11.29 -10.64
C VAL A 137 6.56 9.94 -11.06
N VAL A 138 7.33 9.93 -12.14
CA VAL A 138 8.11 8.76 -12.56
C VAL A 138 9.48 8.84 -11.89
N ALA A 139 9.81 7.82 -11.10
CA ALA A 139 11.13 7.70 -10.48
C ALA A 139 12.15 7.21 -11.53
N LEU A 140 13.33 7.80 -11.53
CA LEU A 140 14.42 7.48 -12.48
C LEU A 140 15.27 6.28 -12.01
N SER A 141 15.14 5.92 -10.74
CA SER A 141 15.86 4.79 -10.13
C SER A 141 15.05 4.16 -8.99
N SER A 142 15.41 2.93 -8.58
CA SER A 142 14.83 2.30 -7.39
C SER A 142 15.10 3.12 -6.13
N CYS A 143 16.30 3.72 -6.02
CA CYS A 143 16.65 4.60 -4.91
C CYS A 143 15.70 5.82 -4.83
N GLU A 144 15.38 6.45 -5.97
CA GLU A 144 14.46 7.59 -6.00
C GLU A 144 13.03 7.16 -5.67
N ALA A 145 12.57 6.01 -6.19
CA ALA A 145 11.25 5.47 -5.87
C ALA A 145 11.10 5.22 -4.35
N GLU A 146 12.10 4.60 -3.74
CA GLU A 146 12.16 4.37 -2.29
C GLU A 146 12.23 5.68 -1.49
N TYR A 147 13.01 6.65 -1.96
CA TYR A 147 13.08 7.96 -1.32
C TYR A 147 11.73 8.69 -1.33
N ILE A 148 10.98 8.63 -2.43
CA ILE A 148 9.63 9.21 -2.54
C ILE A 148 8.66 8.51 -1.56
N ALA A 149 8.75 7.17 -1.47
CA ALA A 149 7.95 6.40 -0.52
C ALA A 149 8.28 6.77 0.94
N ALA A 150 9.59 6.84 1.27
CA ALA A 150 10.07 7.22 2.59
C ALA A 150 9.65 8.65 2.97
N ALA A 151 9.68 9.60 2.02
CA ALA A 151 9.21 10.97 2.26
C ALA A 151 7.70 11.02 2.59
N THR A 152 6.89 10.23 1.89
CA THR A 152 5.45 10.09 2.15
C THR A 152 5.22 9.46 3.53
N ALA A 153 5.95 8.40 3.85
CA ALA A 153 5.88 7.72 5.15
C ALA A 153 6.31 8.67 6.28
N ALA A 154 7.42 9.41 6.12
CA ALA A 154 7.89 10.36 7.13
C ALA A 154 6.84 11.42 7.47
N GLY A 155 6.16 11.99 6.46
CA GLY A 155 5.07 12.92 6.68
C GLY A 155 3.93 12.31 7.52
N GLN A 156 3.54 11.08 7.22
CA GLN A 156 2.54 10.33 7.99
C GLN A 156 3.02 10.05 9.42
N GLY A 157 4.30 9.67 9.58
CA GLY A 157 4.90 9.41 10.89
C GLY A 157 4.91 10.64 11.80
N VAL A 158 5.28 11.80 11.26
CA VAL A 158 5.25 13.07 12.01
C VAL A 158 3.82 13.40 12.48
N TRP A 159 2.83 13.21 11.60
CA TRP A 159 1.43 13.44 11.96
C TRP A 159 0.96 12.47 13.06
N LEU A 160 1.25 11.17 12.94
CA LEU A 160 0.91 10.16 13.94
C LEU A 160 1.61 10.43 15.29
N GLY A 161 2.88 10.82 15.26
CA GLY A 161 3.63 11.16 16.48
C GLY A 161 3.00 12.34 17.23
N ARG A 162 2.60 13.39 16.51
CA ARG A 162 1.88 14.53 17.10
C ARG A 162 0.53 14.12 17.67
N LEU A 163 -0.26 13.34 16.92
CA LEU A 163 -1.54 12.82 17.39
C LEU A 163 -1.38 11.98 18.67
N LEU A 164 -0.35 11.13 18.72
CA LEU A 164 -0.07 10.32 19.91
C LEU A 164 0.33 11.18 21.10
N SER A 165 1.13 12.23 20.89
CA SER A 165 1.49 13.21 21.90
C SER A 165 0.25 13.90 22.48
N ASP A 166 -0.64 14.39 21.61
CA ASP A 166 -1.89 15.05 22.02
C ASP A 166 -2.84 14.12 22.79
N LEU A 167 -2.87 12.82 22.44
CA LEU A 167 -3.72 11.84 23.11
C LEU A 167 -3.16 11.35 24.47
N THR A 168 -1.85 11.43 24.66
CA THR A 168 -1.18 10.88 25.86
C THR A 168 -0.68 11.96 26.82
N ASP A 169 -0.76 13.24 26.45
CA ASP A 169 -0.17 14.38 27.17
C ASP A 169 1.34 14.20 27.42
N LYS A 170 2.03 13.50 26.50
CA LYS A 170 3.48 13.25 26.57
C LYS A 170 4.18 13.87 25.38
N GLU A 171 5.43 14.24 25.56
CA GLU A 171 6.25 14.72 24.44
C GLU A 171 6.35 13.65 23.35
N ALA A 172 6.25 14.08 22.09
CA ALA A 172 6.31 13.17 20.95
C ALA A 172 7.69 12.51 20.86
N GLU A 173 7.71 11.19 20.97
CA GLU A 173 8.93 10.41 20.76
C GLU A 173 9.34 10.38 19.29
N LYS A 174 10.60 10.07 19.05
CA LYS A 174 11.12 9.86 17.70
C LYS A 174 10.42 8.66 17.07
N VAL A 175 9.72 8.92 15.97
CA VAL A 175 9.11 7.85 15.16
C VAL A 175 10.22 7.15 14.37
N VAL A 176 10.32 5.83 14.50
CA VAL A 176 11.26 5.01 13.74
C VAL A 176 10.62 4.62 12.41
N LEU A 177 11.29 4.93 11.30
CA LEU A 177 10.89 4.51 9.96
C LEU A 177 11.91 3.54 9.39
N ASN A 178 11.48 2.31 9.11
CA ASN A 178 12.30 1.29 8.45
C ASN A 178 12.15 1.38 6.94
N VAL A 179 13.29 1.45 6.25
CA VAL A 179 13.44 1.46 4.79
C VAL A 179 14.50 0.44 4.44
N ASP A 180 14.27 -0.43 3.48
CA ASP A 180 15.21 -1.51 3.13
C ASP A 180 16.31 -1.08 2.15
N ASN A 181 16.16 0.09 1.50
CA ASN A 181 17.12 0.61 0.53
C ASN A 181 18.21 1.47 1.19
N LYS A 182 19.43 0.92 1.30
CA LYS A 182 20.58 1.60 1.90
C LYS A 182 20.93 2.92 1.19
N SER A 183 20.77 3.00 -0.13
CA SER A 183 21.06 4.21 -0.90
C SER A 183 20.02 5.30 -0.63
N ALA A 184 18.75 4.95 -0.50
CA ALA A 184 17.70 5.88 -0.09
C ALA A 184 17.95 6.42 1.32
N ILE A 185 18.36 5.55 2.26
CA ILE A 185 18.74 5.96 3.63
C ILE A 185 19.93 6.92 3.61
N ALA A 186 20.96 6.64 2.80
CA ALA A 186 22.14 7.52 2.67
C ALA A 186 21.75 8.89 2.10
N LEU A 187 20.83 8.91 1.12
CA LEU A 187 20.29 10.13 0.53
C LEU A 187 19.53 10.98 1.58
N CYS A 188 18.70 10.33 2.40
CA CYS A 188 17.99 11.01 3.50
C CYS A 188 18.95 11.67 4.52
N LYS A 189 20.11 11.05 4.75
CA LYS A 189 21.11 11.54 5.72
C LYS A 189 22.01 12.64 5.17
N ASN A 190 22.17 12.74 3.85
CA ASN A 190 23.12 13.63 3.19
C ASN A 190 22.47 14.46 2.09
N PRO A 191 21.87 15.61 2.39
CA PRO A 191 21.17 16.44 1.40
C PRO A 191 22.05 16.92 0.24
N VAL A 192 23.38 16.95 0.41
CA VAL A 192 24.34 17.32 -0.64
C VAL A 192 24.38 16.34 -1.82
N HIS A 193 23.85 15.12 -1.67
CA HIS A 193 23.86 14.11 -2.73
C HIS A 193 22.68 14.19 -3.68
N HIS A 194 21.70 15.08 -3.45
CA HIS A 194 20.49 15.18 -4.26
C HIS A 194 20.77 15.53 -5.74
N ASP A 195 21.85 16.28 -6.05
CA ASP A 195 22.21 16.65 -7.44
C ASP A 195 22.97 15.55 -8.20
N ARG A 196 23.48 14.52 -7.52
CA ARG A 196 24.29 13.44 -8.12
C ARG A 196 23.53 12.14 -8.39
N THR A 197 22.25 12.10 -8.06
CA THR A 197 21.39 10.91 -8.24
C THR A 197 20.51 10.97 -9.48
N LYS A 198 20.78 11.95 -10.35
CA LYS A 198 20.15 12.06 -11.68
C LYS A 198 20.91 11.25 -12.72
#